data_8205f4ae06ec24fb2285c61df049831b
#
_entry.id   8205f4ae06ec24fb2285c61df049831b
#
_cell.length_a   1.000
_cell.length_b   1.000
_cell.length_c   1.000
_cell.angle_alpha   90.00
_cell.angle_beta   90.00
_cell.angle_gamma   90.00
#
_symmetry.space_group_name_H-M   'P 1'
#
loop_
_entity.id
_entity.type
_entity.pdbx_description
1 polymer ?
#
loop_
_entity_poly.entity_id
_entity_poly.type
_entity_poly.pdbx_seq_one_letter_code
_entity_poly.pdbx_strand_id
1 'polypeptide(L)'
;MKFIVENSQAESVRAKAKWRWRWLIACSVALLLLSHYVRSRQPHQIALVSKAGVTVKAVSHDQLSDEPVTLAYQSYPSVIDSSLPVIVLIVTATLVSEDLTTISVGVMVAQGRIGFLFGTLACFAGIFAGDVMLYLAGRWLGRPALERAPLRWFLSEAAVERSSQWFARNGLRVIAVSRFLPGARLPTYFAAGVLRTSFWWFAFYFALACAVWTPLLVALSALLGGEVVSRVFSGGQHFLLKALLAGVALLFIIRPLVRALAMSVTARGRRMLLSQWRRLTRWEFWPMWAIYPPVVCYIAWLAFRHRSLTLFTIANPAFPAGGGFVGESKIEILKGLSGAGEFIARSELIAASANATERIAQAQALMRQRGFDYPVVLKPDVGERGAGVAVVRSDDEVTEFFNGFSGDTIMQEYVPGLEFGVFYYRFPNEATGRIFAITDKRFPAVTGDGVKTLEQLILADERAVCMARFYCDKMQERLWQVPAAGERVQLVELGTHSRGALFLDGAWLKTAALEAAIDRVSKSFDGFCFGRYDIRVASVEAFQQGRDFKVIELNGVTSEATSMYDPKNSILTAWRVLCEQWRIAFEIGAHNRARGFKPASIVELLRLIAEFRAR
;
A
#
# COMPACT_ATOMS: atom_id res chain seq x y z
N MET A 1 -22.18 -3.11 -6.97
CA MET A 1 -21.84 -3.93 -5.78
C MET A 1 -20.37 -3.85 -5.36
N LYS A 2 -19.37 -3.85 -6.28
CA LYS A 2 -17.95 -3.67 -5.93
C LYS A 2 -17.61 -2.29 -5.32
N PHE A 3 -18.25 -1.21 -5.73
CA PHE A 3 -17.99 0.15 -5.22
C PHE A 3 -18.57 0.40 -3.81
N ILE A 4 -19.70 -0.20 -3.49
CA ILE A 4 -20.24 -0.19 -2.11
C ILE A 4 -19.30 -0.99 -1.20
N VAL A 5 -18.68 -2.04 -1.71
CA VAL A 5 -17.68 -2.86 -1.01
C VAL A 5 -16.36 -2.09 -0.82
N GLU A 6 -15.93 -1.26 -1.75
CA GLU A 6 -14.68 -0.48 -1.61
C GLU A 6 -14.82 0.72 -0.66
N ASN A 7 -15.95 1.42 -0.66
CA ASN A 7 -16.23 2.46 0.35
C ASN A 7 -16.44 1.85 1.76
N SER A 8 -17.14 0.73 1.85
CA SER A 8 -17.23 -0.06 3.07
C SER A 8 -15.86 -0.59 3.52
N GLN A 9 -14.96 -0.93 2.60
CA GLN A 9 -13.58 -1.31 2.91
C GLN A 9 -12.73 -0.11 3.36
N ALA A 10 -12.90 1.07 2.79
CA ALA A 10 -12.17 2.27 3.22
C ALA A 10 -12.62 2.75 4.61
N GLU A 11 -13.92 2.71 4.91
CA GLU A 11 -14.44 2.96 6.26
C GLU A 11 -14.02 1.86 7.25
N SER A 12 -14.01 0.59 6.82
CA SER A 12 -13.53 -0.51 7.66
C SER A 12 -12.03 -0.42 7.94
N VAL A 13 -11.22 0.08 6.99
CA VAL A 13 -9.79 0.32 7.18
C VAL A 13 -9.55 1.51 8.13
N ARG A 14 -10.33 2.59 8.03
CA ARG A 14 -10.26 3.73 8.98
C ARG A 14 -10.77 3.35 10.39
N ALA A 15 -11.84 2.59 10.48
CA ALA A 15 -12.32 2.03 11.74
C ALA A 15 -11.32 1.03 12.33
N LYS A 16 -10.70 0.18 11.52
CA LYS A 16 -9.63 -0.75 11.93
C LYS A 16 -8.37 -0.02 12.40
N ALA A 17 -8.01 1.11 11.77
CA ALA A 17 -6.88 1.92 12.23
C ALA A 17 -7.15 2.56 13.60
N LYS A 18 -8.28 3.22 13.81
CA LYS A 18 -8.67 3.80 15.12
C LYS A 18 -8.74 2.75 16.21
N TRP A 19 -9.18 1.54 15.88
CA TRP A 19 -9.35 0.45 16.82
C TRP A 19 -8.02 -0.24 17.17
N ARG A 20 -7.07 -0.37 16.22
CA ARG A 20 -5.69 -0.85 16.47
C ARG A 20 -4.98 0.01 17.52
N TRP A 21 -5.19 1.33 17.53
CA TRP A 21 -4.65 2.23 18.55
C TRP A 21 -5.27 1.98 19.94
N ARG A 22 -6.57 1.71 20.04
CA ARG A 22 -7.24 1.38 21.30
C ARG A 22 -6.73 0.07 21.89
N TRP A 23 -6.46 -0.91 21.04
CA TRP A 23 -5.87 -2.19 21.46
C TRP A 23 -4.41 -2.07 21.86
N LEU A 24 -3.61 -1.29 21.16
CA LEU A 24 -2.24 -0.97 21.58
C LEU A 24 -2.23 -0.31 22.96
N ILE A 25 -3.17 0.61 23.21
CA ILE A 25 -3.33 1.24 24.53
C ILE A 25 -3.77 0.21 25.59
N ALA A 26 -4.72 -0.67 25.29
CA ALA A 26 -5.18 -1.71 26.22
C ALA A 26 -4.06 -2.73 26.53
N CYS A 27 -3.29 -3.14 25.53
CA CYS A 27 -2.11 -3.99 25.71
C CYS A 27 -1.02 -3.29 26.54
N SER A 28 -0.81 -1.98 26.31
CA SER A 28 0.13 -1.19 27.09
C SER A 28 -0.30 -1.04 28.55
N VAL A 29 -1.60 -0.87 28.79
CA VAL A 29 -2.17 -0.83 30.16
C VAL A 29 -2.06 -2.18 30.85
N ALA A 30 -2.34 -3.29 30.17
CA ALA A 30 -2.20 -4.64 30.72
C ALA A 30 -0.74 -4.96 31.09
N LEU A 31 0.22 -4.53 30.24
CA LEU A 31 1.66 -4.66 30.51
C LEU A 31 2.12 -3.76 31.66
N LEU A 32 1.57 -2.56 31.78
CA LEU A 32 1.82 -1.65 32.92
C LEU A 32 1.31 -2.25 34.22
N LEU A 33 0.11 -2.84 34.22
CA LEU A 33 -0.46 -3.53 35.37
C LEU A 33 0.36 -4.77 35.76
N LEU A 34 0.80 -5.55 34.78
CA LEU A 34 1.71 -6.69 34.99
C LEU A 34 3.04 -6.23 35.62
N SER A 35 3.62 -5.17 35.08
CA SER A 35 4.86 -4.58 35.60
C SER A 35 4.67 -3.99 37.00
N HIS A 36 3.55 -3.33 37.27
CA HIS A 36 3.25 -2.78 38.59
C HIS A 36 3.02 -3.88 39.61
N TYR A 37 2.28 -4.95 39.27
CA TYR A 37 2.07 -6.11 40.12
C TYR A 37 3.39 -6.84 40.48
N VAL A 38 4.27 -7.00 39.48
CA VAL A 38 5.60 -7.61 39.70
C VAL A 38 6.48 -6.69 40.58
N ARG A 39 6.34 -5.36 40.44
CA ARG A 39 7.12 -4.38 41.24
C ARG A 39 6.61 -4.25 42.69
N SER A 40 5.29 -4.35 42.91
CA SER A 40 4.69 -4.25 44.24
C SER A 40 4.98 -5.46 45.14
N ARG A 41 5.44 -6.56 44.55
CA ARG A 41 5.87 -7.76 45.29
C ARG A 41 7.38 -7.90 45.49
N GLN A 42 8.18 -6.88 45.21
CA GLN A 42 9.58 -6.87 45.62
C GLN A 42 9.66 -6.70 47.15
N PRO A 43 10.24 -7.63 47.90
CA PRO A 43 10.46 -7.42 49.32
C PRO A 43 11.41 -6.23 49.52
N HIS A 44 11.17 -5.45 50.56
CA HIS A 44 11.91 -4.24 50.93
C HIS A 44 13.41 -4.45 51.30
N GLN A 45 14.10 -5.46 50.76
CA GLN A 45 15.48 -5.79 51.12
C GLN A 45 16.55 -4.96 50.40
N ILE A 46 16.21 -4.22 49.31
CA ILE A 46 17.21 -3.35 48.64
C ILE A 46 17.50 -2.07 49.44
N ALA A 47 16.61 -1.67 50.33
CA ALA A 47 16.80 -0.48 51.15
C ALA A 47 17.75 -0.66 52.36
N LEU A 48 18.07 -1.90 52.75
CA LEU A 48 18.95 -2.17 53.88
C LEU A 48 20.44 -2.29 53.50
N VAL A 49 20.78 -2.59 52.24
CA VAL A 49 22.18 -2.66 51.76
C VAL A 49 22.78 -1.26 51.55
N SER A 50 21.97 -0.26 51.35
CA SER A 50 22.43 1.15 51.17
C SER A 50 22.75 1.87 52.49
N LYS A 51 22.41 1.31 53.66
CA LYS A 51 22.67 1.94 54.98
C LYS A 51 23.80 1.29 55.76
N ALA A 52 24.30 0.13 55.36
CA ALA A 52 25.52 -0.45 55.92
C ALA A 52 26.71 -0.07 55.02
N GLY A 53 27.32 1.05 55.33
CA GLY A 53 28.58 1.45 54.72
C GLY A 53 29.64 0.40 55.08
N VAL A 54 29.90 -0.56 54.18
CA VAL A 54 31.05 -1.44 54.27
C VAL A 54 32.23 -0.67 53.68
N THR A 55 32.95 0.00 54.55
CA THR A 55 34.33 0.43 54.34
C THR A 55 35.18 -0.82 54.23
N VAL A 56 35.55 -1.21 53.02
CA VAL A 56 36.59 -2.20 52.80
C VAL A 56 37.93 -1.55 53.18
N LYS A 57 38.39 -1.79 54.43
CA LYS A 57 39.79 -1.52 54.78
C LYS A 57 40.63 -2.59 54.06
N ALA A 58 41.57 -2.11 53.24
CA ALA A 58 42.63 -2.95 52.72
C ALA A 58 43.37 -3.59 53.88
N VAL A 59 43.26 -4.89 54.05
CA VAL A 59 44.06 -5.69 54.98
C VAL A 59 45.31 -6.11 54.26
N SER A 60 46.47 -5.67 54.83
CA SER A 60 47.80 -6.08 54.43
C SER A 60 48.05 -7.58 54.60
N HIS A 61 48.91 -8.09 53.80
CA HIS A 61 49.22 -9.46 53.42
C HIS A 61 49.93 -10.28 54.50
N ASP A 62 49.51 -10.29 55.75
CA ASP A 62 50.27 -11.01 56.80
C ASP A 62 49.39 -11.65 57.93
N GLN A 63 48.34 -12.36 57.56
CA GLN A 63 47.77 -13.40 58.48
C GLN A 63 46.89 -14.39 57.68
N LEU A 64 47.53 -15.41 57.15
CA LEU A 64 46.81 -16.60 56.62
C LEU A 64 46.65 -17.55 57.85
N SER A 65 45.44 -17.60 58.36
CA SER A 65 44.97 -18.74 59.17
C SER A 65 44.19 -19.69 58.26
N ASP A 66 44.63 -20.98 58.28
CA ASP A 66 44.02 -22.08 57.52
C ASP A 66 42.64 -22.46 58.10
N GLU A 67 41.62 -21.72 57.74
CA GLU A 67 40.23 -22.19 57.77
C GLU A 67 39.65 -22.25 56.39
N PRO A 68 38.97 -23.36 56.00
CA PRO A 68 38.35 -23.44 54.70
C PRO A 68 37.20 -22.41 54.61
N VAL A 69 37.39 -21.37 53.80
CA VAL A 69 36.31 -20.45 53.45
C VAL A 69 35.29 -21.26 52.66
N THR A 70 34.30 -21.77 53.35
CA THR A 70 33.09 -22.30 52.73
C THR A 70 32.39 -21.10 52.11
N LEU A 71 32.62 -20.91 50.81
CA LEU A 71 31.76 -20.05 49.99
C LEU A 71 30.33 -20.62 50.12
N ALA A 72 29.60 -20.09 51.09
CA ALA A 72 28.17 -20.30 51.16
C ALA A 72 27.63 -19.71 49.85
N TYR A 73 27.40 -20.59 48.87
CA TYR A 73 26.60 -20.28 47.69
C TYR A 73 25.23 -19.93 48.24
N GLN A 74 25.03 -18.64 48.54
CA GLN A 74 23.68 -18.13 48.79
C GLN A 74 22.91 -18.38 47.52
N SER A 75 22.26 -19.53 47.45
CA SER A 75 21.16 -19.75 46.52
C SER A 75 20.19 -18.60 46.74
N TYR A 76 20.27 -17.63 45.84
CA TYR A 76 19.18 -16.65 45.72
C TYR A 76 17.89 -17.44 45.72
N PRO A 77 16.90 -17.14 46.57
CA PRO A 77 15.59 -17.68 46.39
C PRO A 77 15.12 -17.17 45.04
N SER A 78 15.49 -17.95 44.03
CA SER A 78 14.87 -17.88 42.72
C SER A 78 13.42 -18.12 42.97
N VAL A 79 12.64 -17.49 42.16
CA VAL A 79 11.31 -17.92 41.87
C VAL A 79 10.29 -17.06 42.58
N ILE A 80 9.70 -16.19 41.79
CA ILE A 80 8.27 -15.99 41.95
C ILE A 80 7.74 -17.44 42.06
N ASP A 81 7.48 -17.87 43.27
CA ASP A 81 6.86 -19.15 43.54
C ASP A 81 5.76 -19.32 42.52
N SER A 82 5.67 -20.50 41.91
CA SER A 82 4.72 -20.90 40.89
C SER A 82 3.28 -20.71 41.38
N SER A 83 2.95 -19.48 41.73
CA SER A 83 1.68 -19.12 42.30
C SER A 83 0.67 -19.08 41.17
N LEU A 84 -0.42 -19.76 41.33
CA LEU A 84 -1.60 -19.76 40.44
C LEU A 84 -1.92 -18.37 39.84
N PRO A 85 -1.78 -17.24 40.55
CA PRO A 85 -1.96 -15.91 40.02
C PRO A 85 -1.06 -15.53 38.85
N VAL A 86 0.21 -15.98 38.84
CA VAL A 86 1.15 -15.68 37.76
C VAL A 86 0.79 -16.44 36.48
N ILE A 87 0.38 -17.71 36.63
CA ILE A 87 -0.12 -18.50 35.48
C ILE A 87 -1.36 -17.84 34.90
N VAL A 88 -2.35 -17.51 35.74
CA VAL A 88 -3.59 -16.87 35.31
C VAL A 88 -3.31 -15.56 34.59
N LEU A 89 -2.36 -14.77 35.10
CA LEU A 89 -1.97 -13.51 34.51
C LEU A 89 -1.30 -13.70 33.13
N ILE A 90 -0.38 -14.66 32.98
CA ILE A 90 0.24 -15.00 31.69
C ILE A 90 -0.81 -15.52 30.70
N VAL A 91 -1.67 -16.44 31.15
CA VAL A 91 -2.76 -17.00 30.32
C VAL A 91 -3.72 -15.92 29.84
N THR A 92 -4.15 -15.01 30.71
CA THR A 92 -5.03 -13.91 30.32
C THR A 92 -4.33 -12.90 29.42
N ALA A 93 -3.07 -12.60 29.67
CA ALA A 93 -2.28 -11.72 28.81
C ALA A 93 -2.07 -12.31 27.39
N THR A 94 -1.93 -13.63 27.26
CA THR A 94 -1.83 -14.28 25.93
C THR A 94 -3.12 -14.20 25.14
N LEU A 95 -4.29 -14.17 25.77
CA LEU A 95 -5.58 -13.94 25.10
C LEU A 95 -5.67 -12.54 24.48
N VAL A 96 -4.99 -11.56 25.09
CA VAL A 96 -4.92 -10.19 24.59
C VAL A 96 -3.86 -10.07 23.47
N SER A 97 -2.66 -10.57 23.69
CA SER A 97 -1.57 -10.57 22.71
C SER A 97 -0.57 -11.68 23.00
N GLU A 98 -0.66 -12.78 22.26
CA GLU A 98 0.23 -13.92 22.46
C GLU A 98 1.71 -13.59 22.20
N ASP A 99 2.00 -12.89 21.08
CA ASP A 99 3.38 -12.58 20.70
C ASP A 99 4.06 -11.68 21.74
N LEU A 100 3.34 -10.64 22.18
CA LEU A 100 3.87 -9.69 23.16
C LEU A 100 4.06 -10.34 24.55
N THR A 101 3.11 -11.17 24.96
CA THR A 101 3.21 -11.90 26.23
C THR A 101 4.36 -12.90 26.19
N THR A 102 4.52 -13.65 25.10
CA THR A 102 5.60 -14.64 24.93
C THR A 102 6.98 -13.95 24.96
N ILE A 103 7.12 -12.80 24.29
CA ILE A 103 8.35 -11.99 24.34
C ILE A 103 8.62 -11.48 25.75
N SER A 104 7.58 -10.96 26.43
CA SER A 104 7.72 -10.45 27.80
C SER A 104 8.14 -11.55 28.78
N VAL A 105 7.56 -12.74 28.66
CA VAL A 105 7.94 -13.91 29.46
C VAL A 105 9.39 -14.31 29.17
N GLY A 106 9.84 -14.29 27.89
CA GLY A 106 11.23 -14.56 27.55
C GLY A 106 12.21 -13.57 28.20
N VAL A 107 11.87 -12.29 28.23
CA VAL A 107 12.66 -11.27 28.95
C VAL A 107 12.68 -11.53 30.46
N MET A 108 11.55 -11.92 31.05
CA MET A 108 11.49 -12.30 32.48
C MET A 108 12.32 -13.56 32.79
N VAL A 109 12.39 -14.51 31.86
CA VAL A 109 13.28 -15.68 31.95
C VAL A 109 14.74 -15.24 31.91
N ALA A 110 15.13 -14.34 31.00
CA ALA A 110 16.48 -13.77 30.94
C ALA A 110 16.89 -13.06 32.25
N GLN A 111 15.93 -12.47 32.95
CA GLN A 111 16.15 -11.81 34.26
C GLN A 111 16.13 -12.79 35.45
N GLY A 112 15.99 -14.09 35.23
CA GLY A 112 15.89 -15.09 36.28
C GLY A 112 14.64 -15.01 37.16
N ARG A 113 13.61 -14.26 36.72
CA ARG A 113 12.36 -14.06 37.48
C ARG A 113 11.36 -15.19 37.31
N ILE A 114 11.39 -15.87 36.17
CA ILE A 114 10.53 -17.01 35.83
C ILE A 114 11.40 -18.09 35.20
N GLY A 115 11.15 -19.35 35.55
CA GLY A 115 11.83 -20.48 34.92
C GLY A 115 11.39 -20.63 33.44
N PHE A 116 12.33 -20.98 32.56
CA PHE A 116 12.07 -21.13 31.11
C PHE A 116 10.91 -22.10 30.83
N LEU A 117 10.94 -23.29 31.45
CA LEU A 117 9.92 -24.31 31.25
C LEU A 117 8.55 -23.82 31.73
N PHE A 118 8.49 -23.22 32.90
CA PHE A 118 7.28 -22.71 33.51
C PHE A 118 6.66 -21.59 32.67
N GLY A 119 7.45 -20.59 32.28
CA GLY A 119 6.98 -19.48 31.43
C GLY A 119 6.50 -19.96 30.07
N THR A 120 7.21 -20.91 29.45
CA THR A 120 6.84 -21.51 28.16
C THR A 120 5.53 -22.28 28.25
N LEU A 121 5.35 -23.11 29.30
CA LEU A 121 4.11 -23.88 29.49
C LEU A 121 2.90 -22.98 29.78
N ALA A 122 3.08 -21.91 30.55
CA ALA A 122 2.02 -20.94 30.82
C ALA A 122 1.60 -20.20 29.54
N CYS A 123 2.56 -19.76 28.73
CA CYS A 123 2.28 -19.17 27.41
C CYS A 123 1.60 -20.17 26.48
N PHE A 124 2.08 -21.41 26.41
CA PHE A 124 1.49 -22.46 25.60
C PHE A 124 0.01 -22.71 25.99
N ALA A 125 -0.27 -22.83 27.28
CA ALA A 125 -1.62 -23.08 27.77
C ALA A 125 -2.58 -21.93 27.39
N GLY A 126 -2.15 -20.68 27.55
CA GLY A 126 -2.98 -19.53 27.21
C GLY A 126 -3.21 -19.37 25.71
N ILE A 127 -2.20 -19.59 24.90
CA ILE A 127 -2.31 -19.59 23.44
C ILE A 127 -3.24 -20.71 22.98
N PHE A 128 -3.05 -21.93 23.54
CA PHE A 128 -3.88 -23.08 23.22
C PHE A 128 -5.37 -22.82 23.53
N ALA A 129 -5.64 -22.29 24.72
CA ALA A 129 -7.00 -21.95 25.13
C ALA A 129 -7.66 -20.92 24.20
N GLY A 130 -6.93 -19.84 23.85
CA GLY A 130 -7.44 -18.78 22.97
C GLY A 130 -7.80 -19.26 21.57
N ASP A 131 -6.95 -20.08 20.99
CA ASP A 131 -7.14 -20.59 19.63
C ASP A 131 -8.21 -21.70 19.55
N VAL A 132 -8.33 -22.52 20.62
CA VAL A 132 -9.44 -23.46 20.77
C VAL A 132 -10.77 -22.70 20.91
N MET A 133 -10.82 -21.62 21.67
CA MET A 133 -12.01 -20.77 21.75
C MET A 133 -12.41 -20.20 20.38
N LEU A 134 -11.45 -19.82 19.56
CA LEU A 134 -11.72 -19.32 18.22
C LEU A 134 -12.26 -20.42 17.29
N TYR A 135 -11.72 -21.64 17.35
CA TYR A 135 -12.27 -22.80 16.66
C TYR A 135 -13.70 -23.11 17.10
N LEU A 136 -13.96 -23.14 18.41
CA LEU A 136 -15.29 -23.38 18.96
C LEU A 136 -16.28 -22.28 18.57
N ALA A 137 -15.84 -21.04 18.56
CA ALA A 137 -16.65 -19.93 18.07
C ALA A 137 -17.07 -20.13 16.61
N GLY A 138 -16.15 -20.57 15.76
CA GLY A 138 -16.46 -20.95 14.37
C GLY A 138 -17.45 -22.12 14.28
N ARG A 139 -17.28 -23.13 15.14
CA ARG A 139 -18.09 -24.36 15.13
C ARG A 139 -19.53 -24.15 15.61
N TRP A 140 -19.71 -23.34 16.67
CA TRP A 140 -21.02 -23.13 17.31
C TRP A 140 -21.77 -21.93 16.78
N LEU A 141 -21.08 -20.82 16.52
CA LEU A 141 -21.70 -19.58 16.08
C LEU A 141 -21.78 -19.47 14.55
N GLY A 142 -20.91 -20.18 13.82
CA GLY A 142 -20.92 -20.20 12.37
C GLY A 142 -20.65 -18.84 11.70
N ARG A 143 -20.97 -18.75 10.40
CA ARG A 143 -20.78 -17.52 9.60
C ARG A 143 -21.55 -16.30 10.12
N PRO A 144 -22.79 -16.39 10.67
CA PRO A 144 -23.52 -15.22 11.18
C PRO A 144 -22.80 -14.46 12.31
N ALA A 145 -21.87 -15.11 13.00
CA ALA A 145 -21.08 -14.45 14.04
C ALA A 145 -20.09 -13.40 13.51
N LEU A 146 -19.75 -13.47 12.21
CA LEU A 146 -18.86 -12.50 11.57
C LEU A 146 -19.49 -11.09 11.44
N GLU A 147 -20.82 -11.01 11.51
CA GLU A 147 -21.57 -9.74 11.49
C GLU A 147 -21.67 -9.09 12.87
N ARG A 148 -21.41 -9.84 13.94
CA ARG A 148 -21.58 -9.40 15.33
C ARG A 148 -20.25 -9.07 16.01
N ALA A 149 -20.25 -8.06 16.88
CA ALA A 149 -19.12 -7.78 17.76
C ALA A 149 -18.98 -8.92 18.81
N PRO A 150 -17.75 -9.29 19.23
CA PRO A 150 -16.46 -8.70 18.80
C PRO A 150 -15.87 -9.29 17.51
N LEU A 151 -16.37 -10.41 16.99
CA LEU A 151 -15.77 -11.16 15.88
C LEU A 151 -15.63 -10.34 14.59
N ARG A 152 -16.63 -9.51 14.25
CA ARG A 152 -16.58 -8.63 13.06
C ARG A 152 -15.40 -7.66 13.08
N TRP A 153 -14.83 -7.38 14.24
CA TRP A 153 -13.69 -6.45 14.34
C TRP A 153 -12.37 -7.12 13.96
N PHE A 154 -12.27 -8.44 14.13
CA PHE A 154 -11.05 -9.22 13.92
C PHE A 154 -11.07 -10.02 12.62
N LEU A 155 -12.26 -10.47 12.21
CA LEU A 155 -12.47 -11.38 11.11
C LEU A 155 -13.34 -10.71 10.04
N SER A 156 -12.90 -10.81 8.78
CA SER A 156 -13.74 -10.46 7.64
C SER A 156 -14.21 -11.74 6.94
N GLU A 157 -15.42 -11.72 6.41
CA GLU A 157 -16.00 -12.84 5.68
C GLU A 157 -15.09 -13.28 4.52
N ALA A 158 -14.56 -12.33 3.75
CA ALA A 158 -13.61 -12.61 2.67
C ALA A 158 -12.31 -13.30 3.14
N ALA A 159 -11.85 -13.04 4.38
CA ALA A 159 -10.68 -13.72 4.93
C ALA A 159 -11.01 -15.15 5.34
N VAL A 160 -12.19 -15.38 5.92
CA VAL A 160 -12.68 -16.71 6.28
C VAL A 160 -12.91 -17.54 5.04
N GLU A 161 -13.50 -16.97 3.98
CA GLU A 161 -13.74 -17.65 2.71
C GLU A 161 -12.41 -18.07 2.04
N ARG A 162 -11.43 -17.18 1.96
CA ARG A 162 -10.09 -17.55 1.46
C ARG A 162 -9.43 -18.67 2.28
N SER A 163 -9.63 -18.66 3.59
CA SER A 163 -9.12 -19.73 4.45
C SER A 163 -9.86 -21.05 4.21
N SER A 164 -11.18 -21.01 3.98
CA SER A 164 -11.97 -22.18 3.63
C SER A 164 -11.52 -22.82 2.31
N GLN A 165 -11.25 -21.99 1.30
CA GLN A 165 -10.70 -22.45 0.02
C GLN A 165 -9.27 -23.03 0.19
N TRP A 166 -8.47 -22.44 1.07
CA TRP A 166 -7.16 -22.97 1.38
C TRP A 166 -7.23 -24.34 2.06
N PHE A 167 -8.19 -24.55 2.98
CA PHE A 167 -8.47 -25.86 3.56
C PHE A 167 -8.90 -26.89 2.51
N ALA A 168 -9.79 -26.52 1.59
CA ALA A 168 -10.24 -27.40 0.52
C ALA A 168 -9.10 -27.92 -0.37
N ARG A 169 -8.07 -27.08 -0.57
CA ARG A 169 -6.91 -27.43 -1.41
C ARG A 169 -5.79 -28.18 -0.68
N ASN A 170 -5.55 -27.89 0.61
CA ASN A 170 -4.35 -28.35 1.33
C ASN A 170 -4.68 -29.18 2.58
N GLY A 171 -5.95 -29.38 2.90
CA GLY A 171 -6.39 -30.14 4.06
C GLY A 171 -5.95 -29.55 5.41
N LEU A 172 -5.88 -30.36 6.44
CA LEU A 172 -5.63 -29.94 7.83
C LEU A 172 -4.20 -29.40 8.09
N ARG A 173 -3.26 -29.64 7.17
CA ARG A 173 -1.88 -29.07 7.27
C ARG A 173 -1.89 -27.54 7.31
N VAL A 174 -2.94 -26.92 6.79
CA VAL A 174 -3.16 -25.46 6.82
C VAL A 174 -3.15 -24.92 8.25
N ILE A 175 -3.61 -25.69 9.24
CA ILE A 175 -3.65 -25.32 10.66
C ILE A 175 -2.23 -25.02 11.17
N ALA A 176 -1.30 -25.94 10.93
CA ALA A 176 0.09 -25.77 11.36
C ALA A 176 0.78 -24.62 10.60
N VAL A 177 0.60 -24.55 9.28
CA VAL A 177 1.25 -23.53 8.43
C VAL A 177 0.70 -22.12 8.72
N SER A 178 -0.60 -21.98 9.01
CA SER A 178 -1.23 -20.69 9.28
C SER A 178 -0.64 -19.97 10.51
N ARG A 179 -0.05 -20.71 11.45
CA ARG A 179 0.60 -20.14 12.62
C ARG A 179 1.85 -19.32 12.26
N PHE A 180 2.57 -19.73 11.23
CA PHE A 180 3.76 -19.03 10.75
C PHE A 180 3.44 -17.89 9.77
N LEU A 181 2.17 -17.77 9.34
CA LEU A 181 1.72 -16.75 8.40
C LEU A 181 0.99 -15.61 9.13
N PRO A 182 1.57 -14.39 9.15
CA PRO A 182 0.96 -13.26 9.82
C PRO A 182 -0.45 -12.94 9.28
N GLY A 183 -1.44 -12.88 10.19
CA GLY A 183 -2.82 -12.55 9.86
C GLY A 183 -3.65 -13.70 9.27
N ALA A 184 -3.04 -14.87 8.99
CA ALA A 184 -3.77 -16.04 8.49
C ALA A 184 -4.41 -16.86 9.63
N ARG A 185 -3.86 -16.84 10.83
CA ARG A 185 -4.25 -17.68 11.94
C ARG A 185 -5.72 -17.52 12.33
N LEU A 186 -6.14 -16.31 12.69
CA LEU A 186 -7.51 -16.06 13.17
C LEU A 186 -8.59 -16.52 12.14
N PRO A 187 -8.53 -16.09 10.86
CA PRO A 187 -9.52 -16.56 9.90
C PRO A 187 -9.42 -18.07 9.62
N THR A 188 -8.22 -18.66 9.70
CA THR A 188 -8.02 -20.09 9.46
C THR A 188 -8.64 -20.95 10.57
N TYR A 189 -8.43 -20.60 11.84
CA TYR A 189 -8.96 -21.38 12.96
C TYR A 189 -10.46 -21.24 13.09
N PHE A 190 -10.99 -20.04 12.85
CA PHE A 190 -12.43 -19.83 12.74
C PHE A 190 -13.03 -20.62 11.57
N ALA A 191 -12.40 -20.60 10.39
CA ALA A 191 -12.82 -21.38 9.22
C ALA A 191 -12.79 -22.89 9.49
N ALA A 192 -11.78 -23.40 10.21
CA ALA A 192 -11.72 -24.80 10.63
C ALA A 192 -12.94 -25.20 11.47
N GLY A 193 -13.39 -24.31 12.37
CA GLY A 193 -14.59 -24.48 13.15
C GLY A 193 -15.86 -24.46 12.28
N VAL A 194 -16.00 -23.48 11.38
CA VAL A 194 -17.13 -23.36 10.44
C VAL A 194 -17.25 -24.60 9.54
N LEU A 195 -16.12 -25.10 9.05
CA LEU A 195 -16.05 -26.33 8.23
C LEU A 195 -16.25 -27.61 9.04
N ARG A 196 -16.46 -27.52 10.35
CA ARG A 196 -16.66 -28.65 11.26
C ARG A 196 -15.55 -29.71 11.16
N THR A 197 -14.29 -29.26 10.97
CA THR A 197 -13.16 -30.20 10.96
C THR A 197 -13.07 -30.95 12.29
N SER A 198 -12.44 -32.12 12.31
CA SER A 198 -12.28 -32.90 13.57
C SER A 198 -11.49 -32.08 14.58
N PHE A 199 -12.05 -31.92 15.79
CA PHE A 199 -11.44 -31.19 16.89
C PHE A 199 -10.07 -31.78 17.29
N TRP A 200 -9.97 -33.10 17.36
CA TRP A 200 -8.74 -33.77 17.77
C TRP A 200 -7.59 -33.57 16.79
N TRP A 201 -7.88 -33.63 15.49
CA TRP A 201 -6.89 -33.33 14.47
C TRP A 201 -6.53 -31.84 14.42
N PHE A 202 -7.50 -30.95 14.63
CA PHE A 202 -7.24 -29.52 14.77
C PHE A 202 -6.30 -29.28 15.96
N ALA A 203 -6.64 -29.81 17.15
CA ALA A 203 -5.86 -29.66 18.37
C ALA A 203 -4.44 -30.23 18.23
N PHE A 204 -4.30 -31.40 17.56
CA PHE A 204 -3.01 -32.02 17.33
C PHE A 204 -2.08 -31.17 16.44
N TYR A 205 -2.52 -30.77 15.23
CA TYR A 205 -1.70 -29.96 14.33
C TYR A 205 -1.37 -28.60 14.94
N PHE A 206 -2.31 -28.04 15.64
CA PHE A 206 -2.12 -26.77 16.34
C PHE A 206 -1.15 -26.92 17.52
N ALA A 207 -1.34 -27.91 18.40
CA ALA A 207 -0.44 -28.17 19.53
C ALA A 207 1.00 -28.42 19.07
N LEU A 208 1.18 -29.18 17.97
CA LEU A 208 2.50 -29.44 17.40
C LEU A 208 3.17 -28.13 16.93
N ALA A 209 2.45 -27.28 16.23
CA ALA A 209 2.98 -25.98 15.78
C ALA A 209 3.28 -25.05 16.96
N CYS A 210 2.43 -25.05 17.98
CA CYS A 210 2.61 -24.26 19.20
C CYS A 210 3.78 -24.75 20.05
N ALA A 211 3.97 -26.07 20.16
CA ALA A 211 5.08 -26.69 20.88
C ALA A 211 6.46 -26.36 20.28
N VAL A 212 6.51 -26.04 18.98
CA VAL A 212 7.75 -25.57 18.34
C VAL A 212 7.89 -24.05 18.45
N TRP A 213 6.83 -23.32 18.16
CA TRP A 213 6.87 -21.86 18.05
C TRP A 213 7.04 -21.15 19.41
N THR A 214 6.29 -21.59 20.43
CA THR A 214 6.30 -20.92 21.73
C THR A 214 7.66 -21.02 22.44
N PRO A 215 8.29 -22.21 22.60
CA PRO A 215 9.63 -22.30 23.18
C PRO A 215 10.68 -21.53 22.36
N LEU A 216 10.56 -21.55 21.02
CA LEU A 216 11.47 -20.80 20.14
C LEU A 216 11.40 -19.30 20.40
N LEU A 217 10.20 -18.73 20.51
CA LEU A 217 10.02 -17.30 20.80
C LEU A 217 10.49 -16.94 22.21
N VAL A 218 10.17 -17.76 23.21
CA VAL A 218 10.63 -17.53 24.59
C VAL A 218 12.16 -17.61 24.66
N ALA A 219 12.78 -18.65 24.04
CA ALA A 219 14.23 -18.80 24.01
C ALA A 219 14.91 -17.64 23.27
N LEU A 220 14.41 -17.28 22.09
CA LEU A 220 14.95 -16.17 21.31
C LEU A 220 14.84 -14.84 22.08
N SER A 221 13.71 -14.62 22.73
CA SER A 221 13.50 -13.43 23.56
C SER A 221 14.36 -13.45 24.84
N ALA A 222 14.63 -14.62 25.41
CA ALA A 222 15.52 -14.75 26.54
C ALA A 222 16.99 -14.51 26.14
N LEU A 223 17.44 -15.07 25.02
CA LEU A 223 18.81 -14.92 24.52
C LEU A 223 19.10 -13.47 24.08
N LEU A 224 18.20 -12.90 23.26
CA LEU A 224 18.36 -11.53 22.78
C LEU A 224 18.02 -10.50 23.86
N GLY A 225 17.08 -10.82 24.74
CA GLY A 225 16.61 -9.94 25.81
C GLY A 225 17.65 -9.71 26.91
N GLY A 226 18.48 -10.70 27.26
CA GLY A 226 19.49 -10.58 28.31
C GLY A 226 20.54 -9.52 28.00
N GLU A 227 21.14 -9.54 26.83
CA GLU A 227 22.14 -8.54 26.41
C GLU A 227 21.55 -7.20 25.99
N VAL A 228 20.43 -7.19 25.26
CA VAL A 228 19.76 -5.96 24.86
C VAL A 228 19.15 -5.27 26.08
N VAL A 229 18.57 -6.01 27.00
CA VAL A 229 18.03 -5.48 28.25
C VAL A 229 19.16 -4.90 29.11
N SER A 230 20.29 -5.58 29.30
CA SER A 230 21.39 -5.07 30.09
C SER A 230 22.01 -3.79 29.50
N ARG A 231 22.19 -3.72 28.20
CA ARG A 231 22.79 -2.55 27.52
C ARG A 231 21.80 -1.37 27.31
N VAL A 232 20.53 -1.66 27.05
CA VAL A 232 19.49 -0.65 26.80
C VAL A 232 18.84 -0.14 28.09
N PHE A 233 18.93 -0.92 29.17
CA PHE A 233 18.16 -0.70 30.39
C PHE A 233 18.98 -0.41 31.65
N SER A 234 20.28 -0.29 31.55
CA SER A 234 21.15 0.14 32.66
C SER A 234 20.93 1.59 33.14
N GLY A 235 19.88 2.26 32.71
CA GLY A 235 19.58 3.64 33.09
C GLY A 235 18.10 4.04 33.03
N GLY A 236 17.43 4.10 34.21
CA GLY A 236 16.41 5.11 34.52
C GLY A 236 14.97 4.91 34.03
N GLN A 237 14.18 5.92 34.29
CA GLN A 237 12.71 6.00 34.26
C GLN A 237 11.96 5.58 32.97
N HIS A 238 12.64 5.32 31.87
CA HIS A 238 12.03 5.00 30.58
C HIS A 238 12.15 3.52 30.16
N PHE A 239 12.38 2.62 31.10
CA PHE A 239 12.56 1.19 30.87
C PHE A 239 11.40 0.55 30.07
N LEU A 240 10.17 0.78 30.51
CA LEU A 240 8.98 0.21 29.89
C LEU A 240 8.76 0.69 28.46
N LEU A 241 9.01 1.97 28.19
CA LEU A 241 8.89 2.54 26.85
C LEU A 241 9.93 1.94 25.90
N LYS A 242 11.19 1.80 26.36
CA LYS A 242 12.26 1.20 25.55
C LYS A 242 12.02 -0.29 25.28
N ALA A 243 11.53 -1.06 26.28
CA ALA A 243 11.16 -2.46 26.10
C ALA A 243 9.99 -2.64 25.12
N LEU A 244 8.99 -1.77 25.22
CA LEU A 244 7.87 -1.74 24.27
C LEU A 244 8.35 -1.42 22.85
N LEU A 245 9.18 -0.40 22.70
CA LEU A 245 9.74 -0.02 21.40
C LEU A 245 10.62 -1.12 20.80
N ALA A 246 11.45 -1.78 21.62
CA ALA A 246 12.26 -2.90 21.17
C ALA A 246 11.41 -4.12 20.79
N GLY A 247 10.36 -4.44 21.55
CA GLY A 247 9.41 -5.51 21.23
C GLY A 247 8.63 -5.24 19.94
N VAL A 248 8.17 -4.01 19.77
CA VAL A 248 7.51 -3.57 18.54
C VAL A 248 8.48 -3.64 17.35
N ALA A 249 9.71 -3.13 17.50
CA ALA A 249 10.73 -3.21 16.44
C ALA A 249 11.05 -4.66 16.07
N LEU A 250 11.17 -5.55 17.05
CA LEU A 250 11.42 -6.97 16.85
C LEU A 250 10.27 -7.64 16.06
N LEU A 251 9.02 -7.32 16.38
CA LEU A 251 7.85 -7.80 15.63
C LEU A 251 7.85 -7.30 14.17
N PHE A 252 8.28 -6.05 13.94
CA PHE A 252 8.41 -5.51 12.58
C PHE A 252 9.50 -6.20 11.76
N ILE A 253 10.53 -6.78 12.40
CA ILE A 253 11.62 -7.50 11.74
C ILE A 253 11.28 -8.99 11.58
N ILE A 254 10.81 -9.65 12.63
CA ILE A 254 10.57 -11.11 12.62
C ILE A 254 9.42 -11.48 11.66
N ARG A 255 8.32 -10.73 11.68
CA ARG A 255 7.16 -11.04 10.81
C ARG A 255 7.50 -11.06 9.30
N PRO A 256 8.15 -10.03 8.73
CA PRO A 256 8.54 -10.08 7.33
C PRO A 256 9.59 -11.17 7.05
N LEU A 257 10.51 -11.44 7.98
CA LEU A 257 11.51 -12.48 7.81
C LEU A 257 10.88 -13.88 7.75
N VAL A 258 10.00 -14.22 8.70
CA VAL A 258 9.26 -15.49 8.71
C VAL A 258 8.40 -15.63 7.45
N ARG A 259 7.74 -14.54 7.03
CA ARG A 259 6.97 -14.54 5.79
C ARG A 259 7.86 -14.78 4.57
N ALA A 260 9.02 -14.15 4.51
CA ALA A 260 9.98 -14.34 3.42
C ALA A 260 10.49 -15.80 3.39
N LEU A 261 10.83 -16.38 4.55
CA LEU A 261 11.22 -17.77 4.66
C LEU A 261 10.10 -18.72 4.22
N ALA A 262 8.87 -18.52 4.68
CA ALA A 262 7.72 -19.32 4.25
C ALA A 262 7.46 -19.22 2.74
N MET A 263 7.62 -18.02 2.16
CA MET A 263 7.48 -17.81 0.72
C MET A 263 8.63 -18.46 -0.07
N SER A 264 9.84 -18.56 0.49
CA SER A 264 11.00 -19.13 -0.19
C SER A 264 10.86 -20.64 -0.47
N VAL A 265 10.00 -21.34 0.27
CA VAL A 265 9.79 -22.79 0.14
C VAL A 265 9.12 -23.16 -1.19
N THR A 266 8.24 -22.31 -1.74
CA THR A 266 7.49 -22.61 -2.96
C THR A 266 8.04 -21.84 -4.16
N ALA A 267 7.94 -22.41 -5.37
CA ALA A 267 8.35 -21.72 -6.60
C ALA A 267 7.59 -20.41 -6.81
N ARG A 268 6.27 -20.41 -6.56
CA ARG A 268 5.42 -19.22 -6.58
C ARG A 268 5.90 -18.18 -5.56
N GLY A 269 6.16 -18.60 -4.33
CA GLY A 269 6.61 -17.71 -3.26
C GLY A 269 7.97 -17.08 -3.56
N ARG A 270 8.94 -17.82 -4.09
CA ARG A 270 10.24 -17.28 -4.54
C ARG A 270 10.07 -16.21 -5.61
N ARG A 271 9.17 -16.41 -6.58
CA ARG A 271 8.87 -15.41 -7.60
C ARG A 271 8.19 -14.17 -7.02
N MET A 272 7.30 -14.34 -6.04
CA MET A 272 6.68 -13.22 -5.31
C MET A 272 7.69 -12.44 -4.44
N LEU A 273 8.69 -13.11 -3.86
CA LEU A 273 9.81 -12.43 -3.19
C LEU A 273 10.67 -11.64 -4.19
N LEU A 274 10.96 -12.22 -5.35
CA LEU A 274 11.64 -11.53 -6.43
C LEU A 274 10.87 -10.28 -6.88
N SER A 275 9.53 -10.36 -6.96
CA SER A 275 8.65 -9.21 -7.23
C SER A 275 8.89 -8.08 -6.23
N GLN A 276 8.90 -8.39 -4.93
CA GLN A 276 9.13 -7.39 -3.88
C GLN A 276 10.54 -6.78 -3.97
N TRP A 277 11.54 -7.62 -4.19
CA TRP A 277 12.93 -7.17 -4.35
C TRP A 277 13.09 -6.25 -5.56
N ARG A 278 12.57 -6.65 -6.72
CA ARG A 278 12.62 -5.82 -7.94
C ARG A 278 11.90 -4.49 -7.77
N ARG A 279 10.78 -4.44 -7.05
CA ARG A 279 10.09 -3.18 -6.74
C ARG A 279 10.89 -2.26 -5.82
N LEU A 280 11.69 -2.81 -4.92
CA LEU A 280 12.58 -2.01 -4.07
C LEU A 280 13.81 -1.49 -4.82
N THR A 281 14.35 -2.28 -5.74
CA THR A 281 15.55 -1.92 -6.49
C THR A 281 15.28 -1.08 -7.73
N ARG A 282 14.06 -1.14 -8.26
CA ARG A 282 13.64 -0.33 -9.42
C ARG A 282 12.87 0.88 -8.95
N TRP A 283 13.51 2.04 -8.97
CA TRP A 283 12.95 3.31 -8.47
C TRP A 283 11.64 3.70 -9.15
N GLU A 284 11.40 3.30 -10.40
CA GLU A 284 10.16 3.52 -11.15
C GLU A 284 8.90 2.97 -10.44
N PHE A 285 9.06 1.99 -9.54
CA PHE A 285 7.98 1.44 -8.72
C PHE A 285 7.92 2.02 -7.31
N TRP A 286 8.78 2.98 -6.99
CA TRP A 286 8.77 3.60 -5.66
C TRP A 286 7.53 4.48 -5.46
N PRO A 287 7.02 4.57 -4.25
CA PRO A 287 5.90 5.46 -3.97
C PRO A 287 6.33 6.93 -4.06
N MET A 288 5.39 7.80 -4.38
CA MET A 288 5.64 9.24 -4.57
C MET A 288 6.35 9.88 -3.37
N TRP A 289 6.03 9.48 -2.14
CA TRP A 289 6.68 10.00 -0.94
C TRP A 289 8.18 9.68 -0.86
N ALA A 290 8.66 8.67 -1.59
CA ALA A 290 10.10 8.36 -1.67
C ALA A 290 10.81 9.10 -2.82
N ILE A 291 10.08 9.42 -3.91
CA ILE A 291 10.61 10.09 -5.09
C ILE A 291 10.61 11.60 -4.92
N TYR A 292 9.55 12.17 -4.34
CA TYR A 292 9.31 13.62 -4.37
C TYR A 292 10.07 14.50 -3.35
N PRO A 293 10.63 14.04 -2.23
CA PRO A 293 11.26 14.94 -1.26
C PRO A 293 12.27 15.93 -1.86
N PRO A 294 13.22 15.53 -2.73
CA PRO A 294 14.14 16.48 -3.36
C PRO A 294 13.42 17.51 -4.27
N VAL A 295 12.36 17.06 -4.96
CA VAL A 295 11.56 17.91 -5.84
C VAL A 295 10.77 18.93 -5.02
N VAL A 296 10.19 18.53 -3.88
CA VAL A 296 9.48 19.43 -2.95
C VAL A 296 10.43 20.50 -2.39
N CYS A 297 11.65 20.11 -2.03
CA CYS A 297 12.68 21.08 -1.62
C CYS A 297 12.98 22.08 -2.74
N TYR A 298 13.07 21.63 -3.98
CA TYR A 298 13.29 22.50 -5.13
C TYR A 298 12.08 23.41 -5.40
N ILE A 299 10.86 22.91 -5.31
CA ILE A 299 9.62 23.71 -5.40
C ILE A 299 9.61 24.80 -4.31
N ALA A 300 9.97 24.46 -3.09
CA ALA A 300 10.07 25.42 -2.00
C ALA A 300 11.10 26.53 -2.29
N TRP A 301 12.24 26.15 -2.88
CA TRP A 301 13.24 27.12 -3.34
C TRP A 301 12.72 28.02 -4.45
N LEU A 302 12.00 27.47 -5.46
CA LEU A 302 11.34 28.25 -6.51
C LEU A 302 10.31 29.22 -5.93
N ALA A 303 9.50 28.75 -4.98
CA ALA A 303 8.51 29.55 -4.29
C ALA A 303 9.15 30.74 -3.55
N PHE A 304 10.26 30.50 -2.87
CA PHE A 304 11.06 31.56 -2.22
C PHE A 304 11.63 32.53 -3.27
N ARG A 305 12.28 32.04 -4.32
CA ARG A 305 12.86 32.83 -5.41
C ARG A 305 11.83 33.75 -6.10
N HIS A 306 10.66 33.24 -6.37
CA HIS A 306 9.58 33.96 -7.04
C HIS A 306 8.62 34.69 -6.07
N ARG A 307 8.87 34.61 -4.75
CA ARG A 307 8.04 35.21 -3.69
C ARG A 307 6.57 34.83 -3.80
N SER A 308 6.30 33.57 -4.13
CA SER A 308 4.92 33.03 -4.25
C SER A 308 4.94 31.51 -4.17
N LEU A 309 4.24 30.92 -3.20
CA LEU A 309 4.09 29.45 -3.04
C LEU A 309 3.22 28.83 -4.11
N THR A 310 2.32 29.60 -4.68
CA THR A 310 1.24 29.11 -5.56
C THR A 310 1.36 29.63 -7.00
N LEU A 311 2.55 30.19 -7.37
CA LEU A 311 2.75 30.80 -8.67
C LEU A 311 2.47 29.88 -9.86
N PHE A 312 2.74 28.60 -9.70
CA PHE A 312 2.46 27.56 -10.69
C PHE A 312 0.97 27.43 -11.06
N THR A 313 0.05 27.89 -10.18
CA THR A 313 -1.39 27.81 -10.43
C THR A 313 -1.86 28.70 -11.58
N ILE A 314 -1.05 29.66 -11.98
CA ILE A 314 -1.29 30.51 -13.16
C ILE A 314 -0.38 30.15 -14.33
N ALA A 315 0.24 28.96 -14.31
CA ALA A 315 0.91 28.47 -15.52
C ALA A 315 -0.07 28.23 -16.66
N ASN A 316 -1.33 27.86 -16.33
CA ASN A 316 -2.42 27.71 -17.29
C ASN A 316 -3.62 28.57 -16.87
N PRO A 317 -3.71 29.85 -17.27
CA PRO A 317 -4.88 30.66 -16.98
C PRO A 317 -6.19 30.10 -17.54
N ALA A 318 -6.12 29.31 -18.62
CA ALA A 318 -7.27 28.65 -19.23
C ALA A 318 -7.92 27.58 -18.35
N PHE A 319 -7.16 26.95 -17.44
CA PHE A 319 -7.69 25.88 -16.61
C PHE A 319 -8.42 26.45 -15.40
N PRO A 320 -9.66 25.99 -15.13
CA PRO A 320 -10.30 26.25 -13.85
C PRO A 320 -9.51 25.59 -12.71
N ALA A 321 -9.82 25.96 -11.49
CA ALA A 321 -9.29 25.31 -10.30
C ALA A 321 -7.75 25.26 -10.20
N GLY A 322 -7.10 26.45 -10.28
CA GLY A 322 -5.66 26.56 -10.00
C GLY A 322 -4.73 25.99 -11.07
N GLY A 323 -5.09 26.17 -12.35
CA GLY A 323 -4.23 25.81 -13.48
C GLY A 323 -4.13 24.30 -13.78
N GLY A 324 -5.09 23.53 -13.32
CA GLY A 324 -5.06 22.06 -13.39
C GLY A 324 -4.25 21.44 -12.26
N PHE A 325 -4.42 21.96 -11.04
CA PHE A 325 -3.74 21.42 -9.87
C PHE A 325 -4.42 20.15 -9.33
N VAL A 326 -5.75 20.18 -9.19
CA VAL A 326 -6.54 19.04 -8.71
C VAL A 326 -8.03 19.26 -9.02
N GLY A 327 -8.72 18.18 -9.41
CA GLY A 327 -10.18 18.18 -9.53
C GLY A 327 -10.73 18.90 -10.75
N GLU A 328 -9.91 19.11 -11.78
CA GLU A 328 -10.37 19.69 -13.05
C GLU A 328 -11.38 18.79 -13.76
N SER A 329 -12.36 19.42 -14.40
CA SER A 329 -13.30 18.76 -15.30
C SER A 329 -12.61 18.47 -16.65
N LYS A 330 -12.52 17.18 -17.00
CA LYS A 330 -11.93 16.76 -18.28
C LYS A 330 -12.76 17.20 -19.48
N ILE A 331 -14.09 17.24 -19.33
CA ILE A 331 -14.95 17.67 -20.42
C ILE A 331 -14.81 19.18 -20.70
N GLU A 332 -14.63 20.00 -19.67
CA GLU A 332 -14.37 21.43 -19.84
C GLU A 332 -13.06 21.70 -20.56
N ILE A 333 -11.99 20.94 -20.18
CA ILE A 333 -10.70 21.04 -20.86
C ILE A 333 -10.80 20.62 -22.33
N LEU A 334 -11.46 19.49 -22.62
CA LEU A 334 -11.65 19.03 -24.00
C LEU A 334 -12.51 19.99 -24.83
N LYS A 335 -13.51 20.63 -24.21
CA LYS A 335 -14.29 21.71 -24.85
C LYS A 335 -13.42 22.93 -25.14
N GLY A 336 -12.50 23.30 -24.24
CA GLY A 336 -11.52 24.36 -24.48
C GLY A 336 -10.63 24.12 -25.70
N LEU A 337 -10.35 22.84 -26.00
CA LEU A 337 -9.59 22.41 -27.17
C LEU A 337 -10.44 22.24 -28.45
N SER A 338 -11.75 22.51 -28.43
CA SER A 338 -12.66 22.23 -29.55
C SER A 338 -12.26 22.94 -30.86
N GLY A 339 -11.54 24.07 -30.78
CA GLY A 339 -10.96 24.75 -31.92
C GLY A 339 -9.91 23.94 -32.69
N ALA A 340 -9.38 22.85 -32.12
CA ALA A 340 -8.47 21.93 -32.79
C ALA A 340 -9.20 20.88 -33.66
N GLY A 341 -10.54 20.87 -33.69
CA GLY A 341 -11.36 20.06 -34.59
C GLY A 341 -11.08 18.55 -34.52
N GLU A 342 -10.66 17.98 -35.63
CA GLU A 342 -10.44 16.53 -35.78
C GLU A 342 -9.38 15.94 -34.88
N PHE A 343 -8.49 16.76 -34.33
CA PHE A 343 -7.44 16.30 -33.40
C PHE A 343 -7.95 15.96 -31.99
N ILE A 344 -9.21 16.26 -31.68
CA ILE A 344 -9.79 15.98 -30.35
C ILE A 344 -10.75 14.80 -30.45
N ALA A 345 -10.62 13.85 -29.54
CA ALA A 345 -11.56 12.73 -29.44
C ALA A 345 -12.96 13.26 -29.07
N ARG A 346 -13.99 12.89 -29.85
CA ARG A 346 -15.37 13.30 -29.59
C ARG A 346 -15.77 12.84 -28.18
N SER A 347 -16.32 13.75 -27.40
CA SER A 347 -16.61 13.53 -25.99
C SER A 347 -17.87 14.28 -25.59
N GLU A 348 -18.77 13.62 -24.87
CA GLU A 348 -20.01 14.21 -24.36
C GLU A 348 -20.17 13.91 -22.89
N LEU A 349 -20.83 14.82 -22.16
CA LEU A 349 -21.08 14.67 -20.72
C LEU A 349 -22.44 14.04 -20.48
N ILE A 350 -22.46 13.00 -19.66
CA ILE A 350 -23.65 12.41 -19.06
C ILE A 350 -23.70 12.90 -17.61
N ALA A 351 -24.69 13.70 -17.29
CA ALA A 351 -24.80 14.33 -15.97
C ALA A 351 -25.04 13.29 -14.87
N ALA A 352 -24.51 13.60 -13.68
CA ALA A 352 -24.74 12.79 -12.49
C ALA A 352 -26.23 12.69 -12.17
N SER A 353 -26.71 11.48 -11.87
CA SER A 353 -28.06 11.22 -11.37
C SER A 353 -28.05 10.02 -10.44
N ALA A 354 -28.89 10.01 -9.43
CA ALA A 354 -29.09 8.85 -8.56
C ALA A 354 -29.75 7.68 -9.30
N ASN A 355 -30.48 7.98 -10.38
CA ASN A 355 -31.21 6.99 -11.17
C ASN A 355 -30.33 6.43 -12.30
N ALA A 356 -29.91 5.17 -12.19
CA ALA A 356 -29.11 4.48 -13.21
C ALA A 356 -29.84 4.39 -14.55
N THR A 357 -31.15 4.15 -14.55
CA THR A 357 -31.97 4.02 -15.78
C THR A 357 -31.95 5.33 -16.59
N GLU A 358 -31.99 6.47 -15.91
CA GLU A 358 -31.91 7.78 -16.56
C GLU A 358 -30.59 7.98 -17.27
N ARG A 359 -29.48 7.63 -16.62
CA ARG A 359 -28.13 7.75 -17.20
C ARG A 359 -27.90 6.80 -18.36
N ILE A 360 -28.43 5.58 -18.28
CA ILE A 360 -28.41 4.61 -19.37
C ILE A 360 -29.18 5.17 -20.58
N ALA A 361 -30.38 5.72 -20.36
CA ALA A 361 -31.18 6.33 -21.42
C ALA A 361 -30.48 7.55 -22.04
N GLN A 362 -29.84 8.41 -21.24
CA GLN A 362 -29.02 9.51 -21.72
C GLN A 362 -27.83 9.02 -22.55
N ALA A 363 -27.13 7.99 -22.11
CA ALA A 363 -26.02 7.40 -22.86
C ALA A 363 -26.46 6.90 -24.23
N GLN A 364 -27.55 6.12 -24.28
CA GLN A 364 -28.11 5.61 -25.53
C GLN A 364 -28.64 6.72 -26.46
N ALA A 365 -29.24 7.77 -25.88
CA ALA A 365 -29.68 8.92 -26.66
C ALA A 365 -28.49 9.68 -27.28
N LEU A 366 -27.43 9.91 -26.50
CA LEU A 366 -26.20 10.54 -26.99
C LEU A 366 -25.52 9.72 -28.08
N MET A 367 -25.48 8.39 -27.94
CA MET A 367 -24.93 7.51 -28.98
C MET A 367 -25.68 7.71 -30.30
N ARG A 368 -27.01 7.69 -30.29
CA ARG A 368 -27.81 7.90 -31.49
C ARG A 368 -27.69 9.32 -32.08
N GLN A 369 -27.73 10.34 -31.22
CA GLN A 369 -27.72 11.75 -31.67
C GLN A 369 -26.34 12.21 -32.19
N ARG A 370 -25.26 11.72 -31.59
CA ARG A 370 -23.90 12.11 -31.91
C ARG A 370 -23.15 11.12 -32.78
N GLY A 371 -23.78 9.98 -33.14
CA GLY A 371 -23.16 8.95 -33.98
C GLY A 371 -21.96 8.27 -33.28
N PHE A 372 -22.11 7.91 -32.03
CA PHE A 372 -21.12 7.05 -31.38
C PHE A 372 -21.44 5.58 -31.65
N ASP A 373 -20.44 4.85 -32.10
CA ASP A 373 -20.49 3.41 -32.30
C ASP A 373 -19.64 2.67 -31.26
N TYR A 374 -20.04 1.46 -30.93
CA TYR A 374 -19.23 0.61 -30.07
C TYR A 374 -17.91 0.21 -30.74
N PRO A 375 -16.82 0.12 -29.97
CA PRO A 375 -16.72 0.41 -28.54
C PRO A 375 -16.69 1.91 -28.23
N VAL A 376 -17.17 2.30 -27.04
CA VAL A 376 -17.02 3.66 -26.49
C VAL A 376 -16.33 3.62 -25.14
N VAL A 377 -15.74 4.74 -24.73
CA VAL A 377 -15.09 4.88 -23.43
C VAL A 377 -16.00 5.64 -22.48
N LEU A 378 -16.32 5.05 -21.34
CA LEU A 378 -16.99 5.72 -20.22
C LEU A 378 -15.96 6.00 -19.13
N LYS A 379 -15.88 7.25 -18.69
CA LYS A 379 -14.93 7.66 -17.65
C LYS A 379 -15.51 8.76 -16.77
N PRO A 380 -15.18 8.81 -15.44
CA PRO A 380 -15.55 9.94 -14.60
C PRO A 380 -14.99 11.25 -15.16
N ASP A 381 -15.79 12.31 -15.13
CA ASP A 381 -15.33 13.65 -15.54
C ASP A 381 -14.19 14.13 -14.65
N VAL A 382 -14.36 13.98 -13.34
CA VAL A 382 -13.31 14.25 -12.36
C VAL A 382 -12.74 12.94 -11.82
N GLY A 383 -11.45 12.73 -11.93
CA GLY A 383 -10.79 11.52 -11.45
C GLY A 383 -9.37 11.39 -11.96
N GLU A 384 -8.57 10.57 -11.29
CA GLU A 384 -7.15 10.39 -11.57
C GLU A 384 -6.78 8.93 -11.85
N ARG A 385 -5.65 8.73 -12.53
CA ARG A 385 -4.98 7.43 -12.70
C ARG A 385 -5.85 6.33 -13.30
N GLY A 386 -6.82 6.71 -14.13
CA GLY A 386 -7.71 5.77 -14.82
C GLY A 386 -8.73 5.08 -13.91
N ALA A 387 -8.98 5.61 -12.70
CA ALA A 387 -10.04 5.07 -11.84
C ALA A 387 -11.42 5.27 -12.50
N GLY A 388 -12.23 4.21 -12.52
CA GLY A 388 -13.58 4.26 -13.09
C GLY A 388 -13.64 4.33 -14.63
N VAL A 389 -12.52 4.21 -15.35
CA VAL A 389 -12.53 4.18 -16.83
C VAL A 389 -12.86 2.78 -17.32
N ALA A 390 -13.83 2.68 -18.23
CA ALA A 390 -14.24 1.45 -18.89
C ALA A 390 -14.34 1.64 -20.41
N VAL A 391 -13.90 0.64 -21.16
CA VAL A 391 -14.20 0.51 -22.59
C VAL A 391 -15.40 -0.41 -22.69
N VAL A 392 -16.53 0.11 -23.13
CA VAL A 392 -17.80 -0.63 -23.24
C VAL A 392 -18.10 -0.98 -24.69
N ARG A 393 -18.57 -2.20 -24.90
CA ARG A 393 -18.76 -2.81 -26.23
C ARG A 393 -20.22 -3.21 -26.51
N SER A 394 -21.08 -3.02 -25.49
CA SER A 394 -22.50 -3.37 -25.60
C SER A 394 -23.34 -2.54 -24.62
N ASP A 395 -24.65 -2.53 -24.85
CA ASP A 395 -25.62 -1.90 -23.94
C ASP A 395 -25.62 -2.55 -22.55
N ASP A 396 -25.32 -3.84 -22.47
CA ASP A 396 -25.20 -4.54 -21.18
C ASP A 396 -24.02 -4.02 -20.37
N GLU A 397 -22.88 -3.78 -21.01
CA GLU A 397 -21.70 -3.22 -20.35
C GLU A 397 -21.93 -1.74 -19.93
N VAL A 398 -22.68 -0.96 -20.72
CA VAL A 398 -23.13 0.39 -20.33
C VAL A 398 -24.02 0.32 -19.08
N THR A 399 -24.94 -0.65 -19.04
CA THR A 399 -25.83 -0.87 -17.90
C THR A 399 -25.03 -1.27 -16.65
N GLU A 400 -24.08 -2.18 -16.78
CA GLU A 400 -23.19 -2.58 -15.69
C GLU A 400 -22.39 -1.39 -15.15
N PHE A 401 -21.84 -0.57 -16.03
CA PHE A 401 -21.09 0.63 -15.65
C PHE A 401 -21.94 1.58 -14.79
N PHE A 402 -23.14 1.96 -15.26
CA PHE A 402 -23.99 2.92 -14.57
C PHE A 402 -24.68 2.35 -13.32
N ASN A 403 -24.80 1.06 -13.18
CA ASN A 403 -25.20 0.43 -11.91
C ASN A 403 -24.11 0.55 -10.83
N GLY A 404 -22.85 0.70 -11.24
CA GLY A 404 -21.70 0.82 -10.35
C GLY A 404 -21.23 2.24 -10.09
N PHE A 405 -21.62 3.23 -10.91
CA PHE A 405 -21.12 4.60 -10.83
C PHE A 405 -22.23 5.62 -11.03
N SER A 406 -22.30 6.67 -10.21
CA SER A 406 -23.39 7.65 -10.19
C SER A 406 -22.97 9.10 -10.49
N GLY A 407 -21.67 9.36 -10.62
CA GLY A 407 -21.12 10.70 -10.86
C GLY A 407 -21.19 11.13 -12.32
N ASP A 408 -20.81 12.40 -12.57
CA ASP A 408 -20.62 12.93 -13.92
C ASP A 408 -19.69 12.04 -14.73
N THR A 409 -20.16 11.62 -15.90
CA THR A 409 -19.48 10.65 -16.75
C THR A 409 -19.25 11.23 -18.15
N ILE A 410 -18.03 11.12 -18.64
CA ILE A 410 -17.72 11.41 -20.03
C ILE A 410 -17.92 10.14 -20.84
N MET A 411 -18.73 10.24 -21.90
CA MET A 411 -18.74 9.30 -23.00
C MET A 411 -17.80 9.84 -24.08
N GLN A 412 -16.80 9.04 -24.45
CA GLN A 412 -15.80 9.43 -25.46
C GLN A 412 -15.68 8.35 -26.53
N GLU A 413 -15.47 8.76 -27.80
CA GLU A 413 -15.18 7.81 -28.87
C GLU A 413 -13.94 6.95 -28.51
N TYR A 414 -14.01 5.67 -28.81
CA TYR A 414 -12.85 4.79 -28.67
C TYR A 414 -11.91 5.01 -29.86
N VAL A 415 -10.71 5.47 -29.57
CA VAL A 415 -9.66 5.65 -30.57
C VAL A 415 -8.70 4.46 -30.49
N PRO A 416 -8.68 3.58 -31.51
CA PRO A 416 -7.73 2.46 -31.53
C PRO A 416 -6.30 2.94 -31.79
N GLY A 417 -5.33 2.05 -31.56
CA GLY A 417 -3.93 2.29 -31.92
C GLY A 417 -3.00 2.49 -30.73
N LEU A 418 -1.83 3.07 -30.99
CA LEU A 418 -0.77 3.28 -30.02
C LEU A 418 -1.07 4.51 -29.16
N GLU A 419 -0.64 4.50 -27.92
CA GLU A 419 -0.84 5.60 -26.99
C GLU A 419 0.49 6.28 -26.63
N PHE A 420 0.52 7.60 -26.77
CA PHE A 420 1.66 8.44 -26.45
C PHE A 420 1.26 9.54 -25.47
N GLY A 421 2.18 9.88 -24.55
CA GLY A 421 2.08 11.07 -23.73
C GLY A 421 2.97 12.17 -24.31
N VAL A 422 2.41 13.31 -24.66
CA VAL A 422 3.18 14.43 -25.21
C VAL A 422 3.15 15.59 -24.24
N PHE A 423 4.30 15.91 -23.66
CA PHE A 423 4.43 17.04 -22.75
C PHE A 423 4.81 18.30 -23.52
N TYR A 424 3.95 19.32 -23.44
CA TYR A 424 4.08 20.59 -24.16
C TYR A 424 4.21 21.74 -23.18
N TYR A 425 5.00 22.75 -23.57
CA TYR A 425 5.01 24.06 -22.91
C TYR A 425 5.22 25.19 -23.89
N ARG A 426 4.72 26.40 -23.53
CA ARG A 426 4.92 27.65 -24.27
C ARG A 426 5.04 28.81 -23.29
N PHE A 427 6.09 29.62 -23.42
CA PHE A 427 6.18 30.84 -22.65
C PHE A 427 5.18 31.88 -23.24
N PRO A 428 4.48 32.64 -22.37
CA PRO A 428 3.47 33.61 -22.84
C PRO A 428 3.98 34.71 -23.77
N ASN A 429 5.28 34.97 -23.76
CA ASN A 429 5.96 35.94 -24.64
C ASN A 429 6.55 35.30 -25.92
N GLU A 430 6.46 33.97 -26.06
CA GLU A 430 6.94 33.27 -27.27
C GLU A 430 5.78 32.98 -28.21
N ALA A 431 6.05 33.15 -29.54
CA ALA A 431 5.08 32.89 -30.58
C ALA A 431 4.78 31.40 -30.77
N THR A 432 5.73 30.52 -30.42
CA THR A 432 5.62 29.06 -30.60
C THR A 432 6.00 28.34 -29.33
N GLY A 433 5.29 27.25 -29.04
CA GLY A 433 5.61 26.36 -27.96
C GLY A 433 6.51 25.19 -28.40
N ARG A 434 6.84 24.34 -27.45
CA ARG A 434 7.79 23.24 -27.66
C ARG A 434 7.29 21.95 -27.01
N ILE A 435 7.61 20.84 -27.63
CA ILE A 435 7.46 19.53 -26.98
C ILE A 435 8.66 19.34 -26.04
N PHE A 436 8.38 19.24 -24.74
CA PHE A 436 9.37 18.97 -23.71
C PHE A 436 9.81 17.50 -23.73
N ALA A 437 8.85 16.58 -23.79
CA ALA A 437 9.10 15.15 -23.80
C ALA A 437 7.96 14.39 -24.48
N ILE A 438 8.26 13.23 -25.03
CA ILE A 438 7.27 12.27 -25.53
C ILE A 438 7.47 10.96 -24.77
N THR A 439 6.37 10.37 -24.32
CA THR A 439 6.32 9.06 -23.67
C THR A 439 5.68 8.05 -24.60
N ASP A 440 6.37 6.99 -24.93
CA ASP A 440 5.79 5.81 -25.58
C ASP A 440 5.20 4.90 -24.51
N LYS A 441 3.87 4.77 -24.49
CA LYS A 441 3.15 3.97 -23.50
C LYS A 441 2.90 2.58 -24.04
N ARG A 442 3.53 1.57 -23.42
CA ARG A 442 3.36 0.18 -23.79
C ARG A 442 2.54 -0.56 -22.73
N PHE A 443 1.52 -1.27 -23.19
CA PHE A 443 0.69 -2.07 -22.31
C PHE A 443 1.38 -3.40 -22.01
N PRO A 444 1.50 -3.78 -20.72
CA PRO A 444 2.10 -5.06 -20.36
C PRO A 444 1.26 -6.21 -20.88
N ALA A 445 1.92 -7.14 -21.52
CA ALA A 445 1.34 -8.37 -22.03
C ALA A 445 2.33 -9.52 -21.80
N VAL A 446 1.81 -10.74 -21.68
CA VAL A 446 2.61 -11.97 -21.67
C VAL A 446 2.26 -12.80 -22.90
N THR A 447 3.24 -13.55 -23.40
CA THR A 447 3.03 -14.43 -24.56
C THR A 447 2.88 -15.87 -24.07
N GLY A 448 1.82 -16.53 -24.49
CA GLY A 448 1.57 -17.94 -24.23
C GLY A 448 2.66 -18.83 -24.81
N ASP A 449 2.99 -19.90 -24.12
CA ASP A 449 3.90 -20.95 -24.60
C ASP A 449 3.18 -22.30 -24.82
N GLY A 450 1.86 -22.33 -24.63
CA GLY A 450 1.05 -23.54 -24.76
C GLY A 450 1.21 -24.55 -23.61
N VAL A 451 2.02 -24.24 -22.60
CA VAL A 451 2.36 -25.16 -21.49
C VAL A 451 2.10 -24.52 -20.12
N LYS A 452 2.53 -23.28 -19.93
CA LYS A 452 2.41 -22.58 -18.64
C LYS A 452 1.06 -21.92 -18.50
N THR A 453 0.54 -21.94 -17.27
CA THR A 453 -0.65 -21.15 -16.92
C THR A 453 -0.37 -19.65 -16.99
N LEU A 454 -1.40 -18.84 -17.14
CA LEU A 454 -1.28 -17.39 -17.16
C LEU A 454 -0.55 -16.86 -15.90
N GLU A 455 -0.83 -17.43 -14.72
CA GLU A 455 -0.10 -17.08 -13.50
C GLU A 455 1.41 -17.36 -13.64
N GLN A 456 1.76 -18.52 -14.17
CA GLN A 456 3.17 -18.91 -14.36
C GLN A 456 3.88 -18.00 -15.36
N LEU A 457 3.19 -17.58 -16.43
CA LEU A 457 3.72 -16.63 -17.42
C LEU A 457 3.94 -15.25 -16.78
N ILE A 458 2.97 -14.73 -16.03
CA ILE A 458 3.09 -13.46 -15.28
C ILE A 458 4.28 -13.50 -14.31
N LEU A 459 4.42 -14.61 -13.57
CA LEU A 459 5.51 -14.76 -12.61
C LEU A 459 6.87 -15.02 -13.26
N ALA A 460 6.90 -15.53 -14.49
CA ALA A 460 8.13 -15.75 -15.26
C ALA A 460 8.63 -14.49 -15.96
N ASP A 461 7.72 -13.63 -16.40
CA ASP A 461 8.07 -12.40 -17.10
C ASP A 461 8.83 -11.41 -16.20
N GLU A 462 9.88 -10.81 -16.72
CA GLU A 462 10.78 -9.95 -15.93
C GLU A 462 10.14 -8.66 -15.44
N ARG A 463 9.17 -8.13 -16.17
CA ARG A 463 8.48 -6.90 -15.83
C ARG A 463 7.14 -7.17 -15.15
N ALA A 464 6.35 -8.10 -15.71
CA ALA A 464 5.05 -8.43 -15.14
C ALA A 464 5.16 -8.92 -13.70
N VAL A 465 6.24 -9.62 -13.35
CA VAL A 465 6.51 -10.07 -11.97
C VAL A 465 6.53 -8.89 -10.98
N CYS A 466 6.98 -7.71 -11.38
CA CYS A 466 7.02 -6.53 -10.50
C CYS A 466 5.60 -6.12 -10.03
N MET A 467 4.59 -6.38 -10.84
CA MET A 467 3.18 -6.10 -10.58
C MET A 467 2.34 -7.38 -10.42
N ALA A 468 2.99 -8.53 -10.19
CA ALA A 468 2.34 -9.85 -10.17
C ALA A 468 1.12 -9.90 -9.25
N ARG A 469 1.19 -9.29 -8.06
CA ARG A 469 0.05 -9.25 -7.14
C ARG A 469 -1.16 -8.57 -7.77
N PHE A 470 -0.96 -7.41 -8.39
CA PHE A 470 -2.03 -6.66 -9.04
C PHE A 470 -2.65 -7.44 -10.21
N TYR A 471 -1.81 -8.05 -11.07
CA TYR A 471 -2.31 -8.83 -12.20
C TYR A 471 -3.03 -10.10 -11.77
N CYS A 472 -2.47 -10.83 -10.79
CA CYS A 472 -3.11 -12.02 -10.24
C CYS A 472 -4.45 -11.70 -9.56
N ASP A 473 -4.54 -10.57 -8.84
CA ASP A 473 -5.80 -10.15 -8.21
C ASP A 473 -6.85 -9.75 -9.27
N LYS A 474 -6.42 -9.09 -10.37
CA LYS A 474 -7.32 -8.66 -11.45
C LYS A 474 -7.80 -9.81 -12.33
N MET A 475 -6.95 -10.79 -12.59
CA MET A 475 -7.20 -11.88 -13.54
C MET A 475 -7.52 -13.21 -12.85
N GLN A 476 -8.05 -13.20 -11.62
CA GLN A 476 -8.26 -14.40 -10.80
C GLN A 476 -8.95 -15.55 -11.53
N GLU A 477 -9.96 -15.23 -12.34
CA GLU A 477 -10.76 -16.23 -13.07
C GLU A 477 -10.00 -16.89 -14.23
N ARG A 478 -8.94 -16.26 -14.71
CA ARG A 478 -8.17 -16.71 -15.88
C ARG A 478 -6.77 -17.23 -15.55
N LEU A 479 -6.33 -17.14 -14.30
CA LEU A 479 -4.95 -17.48 -13.90
C LEU A 479 -4.56 -18.93 -14.20
N TRP A 480 -5.53 -19.83 -14.18
CA TRP A 480 -5.36 -21.27 -14.45
C TRP A 480 -5.37 -21.62 -15.93
N GLN A 481 -5.84 -20.73 -16.81
CA GLN A 481 -5.86 -20.95 -18.25
C GLN A 481 -4.43 -21.04 -18.78
N VAL A 482 -4.22 -21.91 -19.76
CA VAL A 482 -2.97 -22.07 -20.49
C VAL A 482 -3.14 -21.37 -21.84
N PRO A 483 -2.59 -20.17 -22.04
CA PRO A 483 -2.66 -19.48 -23.33
C PRO A 483 -1.93 -20.28 -24.40
N ALA A 484 -2.47 -20.27 -25.63
CA ALA A 484 -1.87 -20.95 -26.76
C ALA A 484 -0.45 -20.42 -27.07
N ALA A 485 0.37 -21.23 -27.68
CA ALA A 485 1.72 -20.80 -28.08
C ALA A 485 1.63 -19.61 -29.06
N GLY A 486 2.30 -18.50 -28.73
CA GLY A 486 2.24 -17.25 -29.49
C GLY A 486 1.05 -16.34 -29.16
N GLU A 487 0.07 -16.79 -28.39
CA GLU A 487 -1.05 -15.96 -27.96
C GLU A 487 -0.56 -14.82 -27.05
N ARG A 488 -0.86 -13.58 -27.43
CA ARG A 488 -0.52 -12.40 -26.63
C ARG A 488 -1.66 -12.05 -25.69
N VAL A 489 -1.49 -12.29 -24.39
CA VAL A 489 -2.46 -11.96 -23.35
C VAL A 489 -2.12 -10.59 -22.74
N GLN A 490 -2.96 -9.59 -22.99
CA GLN A 490 -2.81 -8.26 -22.43
C GLN A 490 -3.24 -8.25 -20.95
N LEU A 491 -2.37 -7.74 -20.06
CA LEU A 491 -2.61 -7.76 -18.61
C LEU A 491 -3.43 -6.56 -18.13
N VAL A 492 -3.38 -5.43 -18.87
CA VAL A 492 -4.15 -4.21 -18.60
C VAL A 492 -4.58 -3.54 -19.91
N GLU A 493 -5.74 -2.93 -19.92
CA GLU A 493 -6.30 -2.20 -21.08
C GLU A 493 -6.04 -0.69 -21.01
N LEU A 494 -5.63 -0.17 -19.84
CA LEU A 494 -5.44 1.26 -19.61
C LEU A 494 -3.98 1.57 -19.25
N GLY A 495 -3.41 2.56 -19.90
CA GLY A 495 -2.00 2.93 -19.85
C GLY A 495 -1.59 3.75 -18.63
N THR A 496 -1.88 3.32 -17.42
CA THR A 496 -1.38 4.01 -16.22
C THR A 496 -0.17 3.30 -15.61
N HIS A 497 0.81 4.07 -15.16
CA HIS A 497 2.02 3.53 -14.51
C HIS A 497 1.69 2.70 -13.26
N SER A 498 0.72 3.15 -12.46
CA SER A 498 0.26 2.44 -11.26
C SER A 498 -0.34 1.06 -11.53
N ARG A 499 -0.71 0.78 -12.79
CA ARG A 499 -1.21 -0.51 -13.28
C ARG A 499 -0.15 -1.29 -14.07
N GLY A 500 1.12 -0.83 -14.05
CA GLY A 500 2.25 -1.52 -14.64
C GLY A 500 2.51 -1.22 -16.10
N ALA A 501 1.85 -0.23 -16.70
CA ALA A 501 2.20 0.23 -18.05
C ALA A 501 3.68 0.62 -18.12
N LEU A 502 4.34 0.24 -19.20
CA LEU A 502 5.73 0.59 -19.47
C LEU A 502 5.77 1.93 -20.16
N PHE A 503 6.49 2.86 -19.57
CA PHE A 503 6.72 4.18 -20.14
C PHE A 503 8.15 4.25 -20.66
N LEU A 504 8.28 4.41 -21.98
CA LEU A 504 9.58 4.50 -22.66
C LEU A 504 9.81 5.93 -23.13
N ASP A 505 11.08 6.28 -23.29
CA ASP A 505 11.44 7.54 -23.93
C ASP A 505 11.07 7.52 -25.42
N GLY A 506 10.15 8.40 -25.80
CA GLY A 506 9.65 8.61 -27.13
C GLY A 506 10.32 9.78 -27.87
N ALA A 507 11.49 10.25 -27.45
CA ALA A 507 12.17 11.39 -28.05
C ALA A 507 12.40 11.22 -29.56
N TRP A 508 12.56 9.98 -30.02
CA TRP A 508 12.71 9.62 -31.45
C TRP A 508 11.48 9.96 -32.32
N LEU A 509 10.31 10.18 -31.70
CA LEU A 509 9.09 10.59 -32.38
C LEU A 509 9.05 12.11 -32.67
N LYS A 510 9.88 12.88 -32.00
CA LYS A 510 9.87 14.34 -32.08
C LYS A 510 10.39 14.80 -33.44
N THR A 511 9.52 15.47 -34.19
CA THR A 511 9.83 16.12 -35.46
C THR A 511 9.32 17.56 -35.45
N ALA A 512 9.82 18.40 -36.33
CA ALA A 512 9.35 19.77 -36.46
C ALA A 512 7.84 19.82 -36.90
N ALA A 513 7.41 18.86 -37.70
CA ALA A 513 6.01 18.76 -38.14
C ALA A 513 5.09 18.41 -36.98
N LEU A 514 5.47 17.42 -36.14
CA LEU A 514 4.71 17.07 -34.97
C LEU A 514 4.65 18.23 -33.96
N GLU A 515 5.80 18.88 -33.71
CA GLU A 515 5.89 20.01 -32.77
C GLU A 515 4.98 21.17 -33.24
N ALA A 516 4.97 21.50 -34.53
CA ALA A 516 4.09 22.48 -35.09
C ALA A 516 2.59 22.09 -35.00
N ALA A 517 2.26 20.81 -35.18
CA ALA A 517 0.89 20.34 -35.04
C ALA A 517 0.40 20.44 -33.58
N ILE A 518 1.21 19.98 -32.62
CA ILE A 518 0.88 20.09 -31.18
C ILE A 518 0.78 21.57 -30.77
N ASP A 519 1.66 22.45 -31.26
CA ASP A 519 1.58 23.89 -30.98
C ASP A 519 0.26 24.51 -31.52
N ARG A 520 -0.19 24.14 -32.72
CA ARG A 520 -1.50 24.56 -33.24
C ARG A 520 -2.65 24.10 -32.37
N VAL A 521 -2.66 22.81 -31.99
CA VAL A 521 -3.67 22.26 -31.07
C VAL A 521 -3.67 23.02 -29.76
N SER A 522 -2.48 23.26 -29.18
CA SER A 522 -2.34 23.96 -27.89
C SER A 522 -2.82 25.42 -27.95
N LYS A 523 -2.63 26.10 -29.07
CA LYS A 523 -3.08 27.50 -29.29
C LYS A 523 -4.56 27.63 -29.47
N SER A 524 -5.28 26.56 -29.83
CA SER A 524 -6.74 26.58 -29.90
C SER A 524 -7.40 26.77 -28.52
N PHE A 525 -6.67 26.51 -27.45
CA PHE A 525 -7.10 26.75 -26.08
C PHE A 525 -6.35 27.96 -25.50
N ASP A 526 -6.96 29.14 -25.66
CA ASP A 526 -6.33 30.39 -25.21
C ASP A 526 -6.03 30.33 -23.69
N GLY A 527 -4.82 30.74 -23.33
CA GLY A 527 -4.33 30.65 -21.95
C GLY A 527 -3.80 29.27 -21.51
N PHE A 528 -3.78 28.27 -22.39
CA PHE A 528 -3.05 27.02 -22.14
C PHE A 528 -1.57 27.18 -22.51
N CYS A 529 -0.68 26.89 -21.56
CA CYS A 529 0.75 27.05 -21.75
C CYS A 529 1.61 25.87 -21.27
N PHE A 530 1.06 24.90 -20.51
CA PHE A 530 1.87 23.88 -19.87
C PHE A 530 1.03 22.65 -19.53
N GLY A 531 1.42 21.47 -20.01
CA GLY A 531 0.70 20.25 -19.67
C GLY A 531 1.07 19.06 -20.52
N ARG A 532 0.42 17.92 -20.24
CA ARG A 532 0.62 16.67 -20.94
C ARG A 532 -0.65 16.22 -21.65
N TYR A 533 -0.53 16.04 -22.93
CA TYR A 533 -1.52 15.37 -23.75
C TYR A 533 -1.35 13.85 -23.66
N ASP A 534 -2.45 13.14 -23.51
CA ASP A 534 -2.54 11.72 -23.80
C ASP A 534 -3.19 11.55 -25.18
N ILE A 535 -2.46 10.92 -26.10
CA ILE A 535 -2.76 10.92 -27.53
C ILE A 535 -2.83 9.48 -28.03
N ARG A 536 -3.83 9.18 -28.88
CA ARG A 536 -3.92 7.92 -29.62
C ARG A 536 -3.63 8.13 -31.08
N VAL A 537 -2.88 7.19 -31.69
CA VAL A 537 -2.46 7.26 -33.09
C VAL A 537 -2.61 5.90 -33.78
N ALA A 538 -3.04 5.94 -35.02
CA ALA A 538 -3.13 4.74 -35.85
C ALA A 538 -1.76 4.34 -36.47
N SER A 539 -0.91 5.32 -36.83
CA SER A 539 0.40 5.15 -37.43
C SER A 539 1.43 6.08 -36.80
N VAL A 540 2.62 5.55 -36.54
CA VAL A 540 3.76 6.31 -36.03
C VAL A 540 4.22 7.34 -37.08
N GLU A 541 4.25 6.98 -38.34
CA GLU A 541 4.73 7.79 -39.42
C GLU A 541 3.80 9.01 -39.63
N ALA A 542 2.47 8.80 -39.60
CA ALA A 542 1.50 9.88 -39.68
C ALA A 542 1.61 10.82 -38.48
N PHE A 543 1.81 10.25 -37.27
CA PHE A 543 2.03 11.02 -36.04
C PHE A 543 3.28 11.89 -36.12
N GLN A 544 4.41 11.35 -36.60
CA GLN A 544 5.64 12.13 -36.82
C GLN A 544 5.47 13.26 -37.83
N GLN A 545 4.51 13.12 -38.76
CA GLN A 545 4.12 14.15 -39.70
C GLN A 545 3.09 15.15 -39.13
N GLY A 546 2.68 14.97 -37.87
CA GLY A 546 1.67 15.83 -37.22
C GLY A 546 0.25 15.61 -37.72
N ARG A 547 -0.08 14.39 -38.18
CA ARG A 547 -1.37 14.00 -38.75
C ARG A 547 -1.92 12.72 -38.06
N ASP A 548 -3.20 12.46 -38.25
CA ASP A 548 -3.91 11.23 -37.88
C ASP A 548 -3.70 10.83 -36.41
N PHE A 549 -3.83 11.81 -35.52
CA PHE A 549 -3.79 11.56 -34.08
C PHE A 549 -5.01 12.17 -33.38
N LYS A 550 -5.38 11.63 -32.22
CA LYS A 550 -6.46 12.17 -31.40
C LYS A 550 -5.99 12.35 -29.96
N VAL A 551 -6.25 13.54 -29.44
CA VAL A 551 -6.10 13.86 -28.02
C VAL A 551 -7.29 13.23 -27.27
N ILE A 552 -7.00 12.35 -26.33
CA ILE A 552 -8.01 11.68 -25.49
C ILE A 552 -8.10 12.30 -24.09
N GLU A 553 -7.03 12.98 -23.66
CA GLU A 553 -6.94 13.68 -22.38
C GLU A 553 -5.87 14.76 -22.43
N LEU A 554 -6.09 15.86 -21.70
CA LEU A 554 -5.09 16.88 -21.43
C LEU A 554 -5.02 17.11 -19.93
N ASN A 555 -3.83 16.99 -19.36
CA ASN A 555 -3.53 17.13 -17.95
C ASN A 555 -2.76 18.44 -17.70
N GLY A 556 -3.13 19.20 -16.66
CA GLY A 556 -2.58 20.50 -16.32
C GLY A 556 -1.23 20.47 -15.61
N VAL A 557 -1.03 21.43 -14.70
CA VAL A 557 0.27 21.77 -14.10
C VAL A 557 0.89 20.64 -13.24
N THR A 558 0.10 19.73 -12.69
CA THR A 558 0.59 18.59 -11.92
C THR A 558 0.94 17.37 -12.76
N SER A 559 0.77 17.45 -14.08
CA SER A 559 1.19 16.38 -14.98
C SER A 559 2.71 16.23 -15.03
N GLU A 560 3.16 15.02 -15.30
CA GLU A 560 4.58 14.66 -15.36
C GLU A 560 4.98 14.26 -16.78
N ALA A 561 6.22 14.55 -17.18
CA ALA A 561 6.85 13.96 -18.36
C ALA A 561 7.20 12.50 -18.08
N THR A 562 6.23 11.62 -18.25
CA THR A 562 6.30 10.23 -17.79
C THR A 562 7.35 9.39 -18.53
N SER A 563 7.98 9.90 -19.59
CA SER A 563 9.18 9.30 -20.22
C SER A 563 10.36 9.17 -19.24
N MET A 564 10.38 9.96 -18.15
CA MET A 564 11.39 9.82 -17.09
C MET A 564 11.38 8.43 -16.45
N TYR A 565 10.22 7.73 -16.44
CA TYR A 565 10.06 6.37 -15.91
C TYR A 565 10.59 5.27 -16.85
N ASP A 566 11.26 5.62 -17.96
CA ASP A 566 11.94 4.63 -18.79
C ASP A 566 12.93 3.84 -17.90
N PRO A 567 12.89 2.50 -17.92
CA PRO A 567 13.79 1.66 -17.12
C PRO A 567 15.28 1.93 -17.32
N LYS A 568 15.66 2.59 -18.42
CA LYS A 568 17.03 3.02 -18.71
C LYS A 568 17.45 4.25 -17.90
N ASN A 569 16.48 5.01 -17.38
CA ASN A 569 16.74 6.23 -16.66
C ASN A 569 17.06 5.98 -15.20
N SER A 570 18.01 6.75 -14.66
CA SER A 570 18.28 6.80 -13.23
C SER A 570 17.28 7.70 -12.50
N ILE A 571 17.16 7.54 -11.18
CA ILE A 571 16.37 8.45 -10.35
C ILE A 571 16.88 9.89 -10.42
N LEU A 572 18.19 10.08 -10.63
CA LEU A 572 18.79 11.42 -10.80
C LEU A 572 18.29 12.09 -12.08
N THR A 573 18.11 11.31 -13.16
CA THR A 573 17.51 11.79 -14.40
C THR A 573 16.06 12.21 -14.16
N ALA A 574 15.28 11.41 -13.42
CA ALA A 574 13.91 11.74 -13.07
C ALA A 574 13.82 13.04 -12.25
N TRP A 575 14.66 13.21 -11.24
CA TRP A 575 14.70 14.45 -10.46
C TRP A 575 15.07 15.66 -11.30
N ARG A 576 16.02 15.52 -12.24
CA ARG A 576 16.35 16.61 -13.18
C ARG A 576 15.15 17.00 -14.04
N VAL A 577 14.45 16.02 -14.61
CA VAL A 577 13.25 16.24 -15.42
C VAL A 577 12.16 16.93 -14.61
N LEU A 578 11.84 16.42 -13.41
CA LEU A 578 10.85 17.03 -12.53
C LEU A 578 11.21 18.45 -12.09
N CYS A 579 12.44 18.68 -11.69
CA CYS A 579 12.90 20.02 -11.31
C CYS A 579 12.81 20.99 -12.49
N GLU A 580 13.18 20.56 -13.70
CA GLU A 580 13.08 21.38 -14.90
C GLU A 580 11.62 21.71 -15.25
N GLN A 581 10.71 20.75 -15.14
CA GLN A 581 9.29 20.98 -15.33
C GLN A 581 8.73 22.01 -14.35
N TRP A 582 9.05 21.88 -13.06
CA TRP A 582 8.61 22.85 -12.07
C TRP A 582 9.24 24.24 -12.28
N ARG A 583 10.50 24.30 -12.73
CA ARG A 583 11.14 25.57 -13.12
C ARG A 583 10.34 26.25 -14.22
N ILE A 584 10.02 25.52 -15.29
CA ILE A 584 9.24 26.04 -16.43
C ILE A 584 7.85 26.52 -15.97
N ALA A 585 7.15 25.73 -15.15
CA ALA A 585 5.83 26.10 -14.62
C ALA A 585 5.87 27.41 -13.80
N PHE A 586 6.89 27.59 -12.94
CA PHE A 586 7.07 28.82 -12.17
C PHE A 586 7.46 30.01 -13.06
N GLU A 587 8.28 29.83 -14.07
CA GLU A 587 8.66 30.88 -15.02
C GLU A 587 7.46 31.32 -15.86
N ILE A 588 6.66 30.38 -16.40
CA ILE A 588 5.41 30.70 -17.09
C ILE A 588 4.47 31.46 -16.14
N GLY A 589 4.33 30.99 -14.89
CA GLY A 589 3.55 31.69 -13.87
C GLY A 589 4.04 33.11 -13.61
N ALA A 590 5.36 33.34 -13.60
CA ALA A 590 5.94 34.67 -13.44
C ALA A 590 5.59 35.60 -14.61
N HIS A 591 5.65 35.11 -15.84
CA HIS A 591 5.23 35.84 -17.03
C HIS A 591 3.73 36.17 -16.98
N ASN A 592 2.89 35.21 -16.59
CA ASN A 592 1.45 35.44 -16.47
C ASN A 592 1.11 36.40 -15.33
N ARG A 593 1.83 36.36 -14.22
CA ARG A 593 1.69 37.38 -13.15
C ARG A 593 2.00 38.78 -13.66
N ALA A 594 3.04 38.94 -14.47
CA ALA A 594 3.36 40.24 -15.10
C ALA A 594 2.27 40.73 -16.06
N ARG A 595 1.47 39.80 -16.62
CA ARG A 595 0.29 40.08 -17.46
C ARG A 595 -0.99 40.34 -16.64
N GLY A 596 -0.91 40.36 -15.32
CA GLY A 596 -2.03 40.66 -14.41
C GLY A 596 -2.78 39.45 -13.83
N PHE A 597 -2.43 38.22 -14.20
CA PHE A 597 -3.03 37.02 -13.59
C PHE A 597 -2.60 36.87 -12.12
N LYS A 598 -3.55 36.48 -11.27
CA LYS A 598 -3.31 36.32 -9.82
C LYS A 598 -3.21 34.83 -9.45
N PRO A 599 -2.16 34.41 -8.76
CA PRO A 599 -2.06 33.04 -8.25
C PRO A 599 -3.19 32.72 -7.26
N ALA A 600 -3.68 31.48 -7.27
CA ALA A 600 -4.63 31.00 -6.28
C ALA A 600 -4.06 31.15 -4.85
N SER A 601 -4.91 31.49 -3.91
CA SER A 601 -4.50 31.55 -2.50
C SER A 601 -4.26 30.14 -1.93
N ILE A 602 -3.46 30.02 -0.88
CA ILE A 602 -3.25 28.74 -0.19
C ILE A 602 -4.56 28.17 0.33
N VAL A 603 -5.45 29.04 0.83
CA VAL A 603 -6.78 28.65 1.33
C VAL A 603 -7.63 28.05 0.24
N GLU A 604 -7.60 28.64 -0.94
CA GLU A 604 -8.30 28.14 -2.13
C GLU A 604 -7.76 26.77 -2.56
N LEU A 605 -6.45 26.58 -2.60
CA LEU A 605 -5.86 25.28 -2.92
C LEU A 605 -6.23 24.21 -1.90
N LEU A 606 -6.20 24.53 -0.60
CA LEU A 606 -6.63 23.61 0.45
C LEU A 606 -8.12 23.25 0.33
N ARG A 607 -8.96 24.23 -0.04
CA ARG A 607 -10.37 23.98 -0.33
C ARG A 607 -10.56 23.04 -1.51
N LEU A 608 -9.86 23.26 -2.63
CA LEU A 608 -9.91 22.39 -3.80
C LEU A 608 -9.50 20.95 -3.45
N ILE A 609 -8.43 20.78 -2.67
CA ILE A 609 -8.00 19.46 -2.19
C ILE A 609 -9.07 18.81 -1.30
N ALA A 610 -9.71 19.59 -0.42
CA ALA A 610 -10.76 19.06 0.45
C ALA A 610 -12.01 18.64 -0.33
N GLU A 611 -12.44 19.45 -1.31
CA GLU A 611 -13.57 19.15 -2.20
C GLU A 611 -13.28 17.90 -3.06
N PHE A 612 -12.08 17.78 -3.60
CA PHE A 612 -11.67 16.59 -4.37
C PHE A 612 -11.66 15.31 -3.52
N ARG A 613 -11.24 15.41 -2.25
CA ARG A 613 -11.25 14.25 -1.34
C ARG A 613 -12.64 13.86 -0.84
N ALA A 614 -13.59 14.76 -0.90
CA ALA A 614 -14.97 14.52 -0.47
C ALA A 614 -15.82 13.86 -1.57
N ARG A 615 -15.42 13.99 -2.84
CA ARG A 615 -16.02 13.31 -4.01
C ARG A 615 -15.56 11.86 -4.08
#